data_2e0cace945d68afcebab2d56c10a44a0
#
_entry.id   2e0cace945d68afcebab2d56c10a44a0
#
_cell.length_a   1.000
_cell.length_b   1.000
_cell.length_c   1.000
_cell.angle_alpha   90.00
_cell.angle_beta   90.00
_cell.angle_gamma   90.00
#
_symmetry.space_group_name_H-M   'P 1'
#
loop_
_entity.id
_entity.type
_entity.pdbx_description
1 polymer ?
#
loop_
_entity_poly.entity_id
_entity_poly.type
_entity_poly.pdbx_seq_one_letter_code
_entity_poly.pdbx_strand_id
1 'polypeptide(L)'
;WGGDPTVRKGRPPLYGAQVELVLWRIWKAAEQPCGKRLVELLDLWLPHYEREHGRLGKETRRKVLSISASQADRLLAVRKSRCRVRGRCGTKPGSLLKTQIPIRTDNWDVTRPGWIEADSVAHCGTSLEGDFIWSVTYTDIFSGWTSLRAVFNKGAAGIVAATRQVEAALPFELAGFDCDNGSEFLNWHLVGYFQNRPKRVGFTRSRPYHKNDNGHVEQKNWTHVRQLLGYERLEDPELCAPINTIYRELWEPLHNYFCPSAKLISKDRHGAKIKRRHDAPQTPCDRLLARDAIDPATKARLRPTRAA
;
A
#
# COMPACT_ATOMS: atom_id res chain seq x y z
N TRP A 1 -53.66 -1.46 -33.39
CA TRP A 1 -52.30 -1.34 -33.88
C TRP A 1 -51.37 -1.67 -32.70
N GLY A 2 -51.06 -2.96 -32.55
CA GLY A 2 -50.03 -3.47 -31.63
C GLY A 2 -48.75 -3.66 -32.41
N GLY A 3 -47.83 -2.73 -32.32
CA GLY A 3 -46.45 -2.89 -32.73
C GLY A 3 -45.62 -3.44 -31.59
N ASP A 4 -45.15 -4.67 -31.73
CA ASP A 4 -44.20 -5.30 -30.85
C ASP A 4 -42.89 -4.42 -30.78
N PRO A 5 -42.46 -3.97 -29.62
CA PRO A 5 -41.23 -3.19 -29.54
C PRO A 5 -40.08 -4.11 -29.88
N THR A 6 -39.58 -4.09 -31.12
CA THR A 6 -38.39 -4.78 -31.56
C THR A 6 -37.23 -4.33 -30.69
N VAL A 7 -36.88 -5.14 -29.71
CA VAL A 7 -35.63 -5.00 -28.92
C VAL A 7 -34.49 -4.95 -29.91
N ARG A 8 -33.90 -3.76 -30.13
CA ARG A 8 -32.68 -3.60 -30.91
C ARG A 8 -31.61 -4.48 -30.31
N LYS A 9 -31.34 -5.62 -30.91
CA LYS A 9 -30.22 -6.49 -30.56
C LYS A 9 -28.96 -5.71 -30.86
N GLY A 10 -28.39 -5.06 -29.84
CA GLY A 10 -27.09 -4.42 -29.94
C GLY A 10 -26.01 -5.47 -30.26
N ARG A 11 -24.84 -5.00 -30.71
CA ARG A 11 -23.68 -5.89 -30.95
C ARG A 11 -23.41 -6.70 -29.66
N PRO A 12 -23.24 -8.02 -29.74
CA PRO A 12 -22.97 -8.85 -28.58
C PRO A 12 -21.71 -8.36 -27.85
N PRO A 13 -21.71 -8.38 -26.51
CA PRO A 13 -20.60 -7.87 -25.75
C PRO A 13 -19.32 -8.67 -26.05
N LEU A 14 -18.23 -7.97 -26.33
CA LEU A 14 -16.92 -8.57 -26.64
C LEU A 14 -16.41 -9.43 -25.48
N TYR A 15 -16.71 -9.02 -24.24
CA TYR A 15 -16.33 -9.68 -23.00
C TYR A 15 -17.55 -10.31 -22.36
N GLY A 16 -17.59 -11.66 -22.34
CA GLY A 16 -18.68 -12.41 -21.75
C GLY A 16 -18.54 -12.61 -20.23
N ALA A 17 -19.54 -13.26 -19.62
CA ALA A 17 -19.61 -13.48 -18.18
C ALA A 17 -18.38 -14.20 -17.59
N GLN A 18 -17.73 -15.07 -18.36
CA GLN A 18 -16.53 -15.78 -17.90
C GLN A 18 -15.34 -14.82 -17.71
N VAL A 19 -15.13 -13.88 -18.65
CA VAL A 19 -14.09 -12.83 -18.51
C VAL A 19 -14.39 -11.94 -17.32
N GLU A 20 -15.64 -11.52 -17.15
CA GLU A 20 -16.07 -10.74 -15.98
C GLU A 20 -15.81 -11.46 -14.67
N LEU A 21 -16.10 -12.76 -14.59
CA LEU A 21 -15.88 -13.56 -13.37
C LEU A 21 -14.39 -13.67 -13.02
N VAL A 22 -13.53 -13.93 -14.01
CA VAL A 22 -12.07 -13.98 -13.83
C VAL A 22 -11.56 -12.64 -13.29
N LEU A 23 -11.92 -11.54 -13.96
CA LEU A 23 -11.52 -10.20 -13.55
C LEU A 23 -12.05 -9.83 -12.16
N TRP A 24 -13.28 -10.23 -11.84
CA TRP A 24 -13.86 -10.00 -10.53
C TRP A 24 -13.13 -10.72 -9.40
N ARG A 25 -12.80 -12.01 -9.60
CA ARG A 25 -12.07 -12.80 -8.60
C ARG A 25 -10.67 -12.25 -8.38
N ILE A 26 -9.92 -11.97 -9.45
CA ILE A 26 -8.60 -11.34 -9.36
C ILE A 26 -8.70 -9.95 -8.72
N TRP A 27 -9.69 -9.13 -9.12
CA TRP A 27 -9.90 -7.80 -8.55
C TRP A 27 -10.15 -7.83 -7.03
N LYS A 28 -10.95 -8.81 -6.56
CA LYS A 28 -11.17 -9.01 -5.11
C LYS A 28 -9.89 -9.43 -4.39
N ALA A 29 -9.21 -10.43 -4.90
CA ALA A 29 -8.00 -10.99 -4.29
C ALA A 29 -6.84 -9.98 -4.30
N ALA A 30 -6.75 -9.13 -5.32
CA ALA A 30 -5.73 -8.07 -5.45
C ALA A 30 -6.11 -6.75 -4.75
N GLU A 31 -6.99 -6.78 -3.75
CA GLU A 31 -7.40 -5.62 -2.94
C GLU A 31 -8.00 -4.47 -3.76
N GLN A 32 -8.92 -4.82 -4.63
CA GLN A 32 -9.81 -3.89 -5.31
C GLN A 32 -9.10 -2.75 -6.07
N PRO A 33 -8.08 -3.02 -6.90
CA PRO A 33 -7.35 -2.00 -7.62
C PRO A 33 -8.23 -1.28 -8.66
N CYS A 34 -7.87 -0.05 -9.03
CA CYS A 34 -8.48 0.62 -10.18
C CYS A 34 -8.10 -0.11 -11.50
N GLY A 35 -8.86 0.13 -12.58
CA GLY A 35 -8.66 -0.57 -13.86
C GLY A 35 -7.24 -0.51 -14.40
N LYS A 36 -6.54 0.62 -14.26
CA LYS A 36 -5.13 0.75 -14.69
C LYS A 36 -4.20 -0.21 -13.94
N ARG A 37 -4.37 -0.33 -12.63
CA ARG A 37 -3.58 -1.26 -11.82
C ARG A 37 -4.02 -2.70 -12.03
N LEU A 38 -5.31 -2.93 -12.28
CA LEU A 38 -5.86 -4.26 -12.53
C LEU A 38 -5.25 -4.87 -13.81
N VAL A 39 -5.20 -4.14 -14.92
CA VAL A 39 -4.66 -4.70 -16.17
C VAL A 39 -3.17 -5.01 -16.08
N GLU A 40 -2.38 -4.19 -15.37
CA GLU A 40 -0.95 -4.43 -15.18
C GLU A 40 -0.62 -5.67 -14.32
N LEU A 41 -1.54 -6.07 -13.44
CA LEU A 41 -1.33 -7.25 -12.62
C LEU A 41 -1.80 -8.55 -13.24
N LEU A 42 -2.59 -8.50 -14.34
CA LEU A 42 -3.23 -9.70 -14.90
C LEU A 42 -2.23 -10.77 -15.33
N ASP A 43 -1.13 -10.40 -15.97
CA ASP A 43 -0.08 -11.34 -16.37
C ASP A 43 0.54 -12.07 -15.16
N LEU A 44 0.72 -11.34 -14.06
CA LEU A 44 1.28 -11.88 -12.84
C LEU A 44 0.29 -12.79 -12.09
N TRP A 45 -0.99 -12.39 -12.05
CA TRP A 45 -2.02 -13.08 -11.26
C TRP A 45 -2.69 -14.26 -11.96
N LEU A 46 -2.72 -14.24 -13.29
CA LEU A 46 -3.45 -15.24 -14.07
C LEU A 46 -2.94 -16.68 -13.86
N PRO A 47 -1.61 -16.95 -13.77
CA PRO A 47 -1.11 -18.28 -13.44
C PRO A 47 -1.59 -18.79 -12.08
N HIS A 48 -1.65 -17.92 -11.06
CA HIS A 48 -2.15 -18.26 -9.72
C HIS A 48 -3.65 -18.54 -9.75
N TYR A 49 -4.41 -17.70 -10.47
CA TYR A 49 -5.84 -17.94 -10.70
C TYR A 49 -6.11 -19.29 -11.36
N GLU A 50 -5.35 -19.63 -12.43
CA GLU A 50 -5.51 -20.90 -13.16
C GLU A 50 -5.12 -22.11 -12.33
N ARG A 51 -4.21 -21.99 -11.38
CA ARG A 51 -3.83 -23.04 -10.43
C ARG A 51 -4.98 -23.36 -9.47
N GLU A 52 -5.69 -22.36 -9.00
CA GLU A 52 -6.79 -22.51 -8.04
C GLU A 52 -8.13 -22.90 -8.70
N HIS A 53 -8.42 -22.31 -9.86
CA HIS A 53 -9.74 -22.40 -10.49
C HIS A 53 -9.77 -23.21 -11.80
N GLY A 54 -8.64 -23.79 -12.20
CA GLY A 54 -8.49 -24.50 -13.45
C GLY A 54 -8.11 -23.62 -14.64
N ARG A 55 -7.48 -24.24 -15.65
CA ARG A 55 -7.00 -23.55 -16.85
C ARG A 55 -8.13 -22.90 -17.63
N LEU A 56 -7.92 -21.68 -18.06
CA LEU A 56 -8.82 -20.95 -18.92
C LEU A 56 -8.67 -21.42 -20.39
N GLY A 57 -9.79 -21.44 -21.12
CA GLY A 57 -9.74 -21.61 -22.55
C GLY A 57 -8.92 -20.49 -23.23
N LYS A 58 -8.20 -20.82 -24.31
CA LYS A 58 -7.30 -19.89 -25.02
C LYS A 58 -7.92 -18.54 -25.33
N GLU A 59 -9.17 -18.53 -25.78
CA GLU A 59 -9.90 -17.30 -26.13
C GLU A 59 -10.23 -16.45 -24.91
N THR A 60 -10.68 -17.05 -23.80
CA THR A 60 -10.96 -16.33 -22.54
C THR A 60 -9.67 -15.74 -21.97
N ARG A 61 -8.58 -16.53 -21.95
CA ARG A 61 -7.28 -16.07 -21.50
C ARG A 61 -6.78 -14.86 -22.32
N ARG A 62 -6.87 -14.96 -23.64
CA ARG A 62 -6.51 -13.86 -24.55
C ARG A 62 -7.33 -12.60 -24.24
N LYS A 63 -8.65 -12.74 -24.08
CA LYS A 63 -9.55 -11.61 -23.77
C LYS A 63 -9.23 -10.98 -22.41
N VAL A 64 -8.94 -11.77 -21.39
CA VAL A 64 -8.54 -11.25 -20.07
C VAL A 64 -7.27 -10.41 -20.18
N LEU A 65 -6.24 -10.91 -20.87
CA LEU A 65 -4.96 -10.20 -21.01
C LEU A 65 -5.01 -8.99 -21.95
N SER A 66 -5.93 -8.97 -22.91
CA SER A 66 -6.05 -7.85 -23.86
C SER A 66 -7.06 -6.78 -23.46
N ILE A 67 -7.67 -6.87 -22.27
CA ILE A 67 -8.68 -5.91 -21.85
C ILE A 67 -8.07 -4.56 -21.49
N SER A 68 -8.69 -3.47 -21.96
CA SER A 68 -8.27 -2.12 -21.55
C SER A 68 -8.73 -1.78 -20.14
N ALA A 69 -8.00 -0.89 -19.44
CA ALA A 69 -8.33 -0.41 -18.11
C ALA A 69 -9.76 0.14 -18.01
N SER A 70 -10.15 0.96 -18.99
CA SER A 70 -11.50 1.54 -19.03
C SER A 70 -12.60 0.48 -19.24
N GLN A 71 -12.29 -0.56 -20.02
CA GLN A 71 -13.24 -1.65 -20.25
C GLN A 71 -13.36 -2.55 -19.02
N ALA A 72 -12.26 -2.83 -18.33
CA ALA A 72 -12.27 -3.57 -17.06
C ALA A 72 -13.08 -2.81 -15.98
N ASP A 73 -12.91 -1.49 -15.87
CA ASP A 73 -13.69 -0.68 -14.94
C ASP A 73 -15.19 -0.69 -15.26
N ARG A 74 -15.55 -0.59 -16.54
CA ARG A 74 -16.97 -0.66 -16.97
C ARG A 74 -17.58 -2.04 -16.70
N LEU A 75 -16.86 -3.11 -17.03
CA LEU A 75 -17.33 -4.48 -16.83
C LEU A 75 -17.58 -4.79 -15.35
N LEU A 76 -16.74 -4.26 -14.47
CA LEU A 76 -16.84 -4.48 -13.02
C LEU A 76 -17.69 -3.43 -12.28
N ALA A 77 -18.23 -2.40 -12.95
CA ALA A 77 -18.88 -1.25 -12.33
C ALA A 77 -20.00 -1.64 -11.35
N VAL A 78 -20.90 -2.54 -11.77
CA VAL A 78 -22.03 -2.99 -10.95
C VAL A 78 -21.55 -3.74 -9.70
N ARG A 79 -20.53 -4.60 -9.83
CA ARG A 79 -20.00 -5.34 -8.70
C ARG A 79 -19.22 -4.42 -7.73
N LYS A 80 -18.47 -3.47 -8.27
CA LYS A 80 -17.71 -2.47 -7.49
C LYS A 80 -18.62 -1.59 -6.62
N SER A 81 -19.79 -1.20 -7.12
CA SER A 81 -20.73 -0.35 -6.38
C SER A 81 -21.23 -1.00 -5.10
N ARG A 82 -21.25 -2.33 -5.02
CA ARG A 82 -21.74 -3.10 -3.86
C ARG A 82 -20.66 -3.32 -2.78
N CYS A 83 -19.41 -2.95 -3.02
CA CYS A 83 -18.28 -3.21 -2.13
C CYS A 83 -17.75 -1.99 -1.36
N ARG A 84 -18.52 -0.89 -1.27
CA ARG A 84 -18.07 0.35 -0.59
C ARG A 84 -18.34 0.30 0.92
N VAL A 85 -17.26 0.43 1.72
CA VAL A 85 -17.30 0.58 3.19
C VAL A 85 -16.84 1.99 3.57
N ARG A 86 -17.44 2.63 4.59
CA ARG A 86 -17.08 3.96 5.09
C ARG A 86 -16.83 3.92 6.61
N GLY A 87 -15.80 4.64 7.10
CA GLY A 87 -15.48 4.79 8.52
C GLY A 87 -14.81 6.14 8.84
N ARG A 88 -14.65 6.48 10.14
CA ARG A 88 -14.04 7.72 10.63
C ARG A 88 -12.77 7.41 11.42
N CYS A 89 -11.80 8.34 11.45
CA CYS A 89 -10.55 8.25 12.21
C CYS A 89 -10.11 9.63 12.73
N GLY A 90 -9.45 9.69 13.89
CA GLY A 90 -8.86 10.91 14.46
C GLY A 90 -7.66 10.60 15.36
N THR A 91 -6.60 11.42 15.28
CA THR A 91 -5.38 11.34 16.10
C THR A 91 -5.01 12.70 16.69
N LYS A 92 -4.30 12.73 17.85
CA LYS A 92 -3.85 13.97 18.52
C LYS A 92 -2.36 14.24 18.22
N PRO A 93 -1.92 15.49 17.97
CA PRO A 93 -0.52 15.82 17.70
C PRO A 93 0.36 15.76 18.95
N GLY A 94 1.60 15.26 18.82
CA GLY A 94 2.63 15.31 19.85
C GLY A 94 3.37 16.67 19.86
N SER A 95 3.89 17.08 21.04
CA SER A 95 4.49 18.43 21.22
C SER A 95 5.98 18.44 21.63
N LEU A 96 6.53 17.37 22.17
CA LEU A 96 7.75 17.41 22.98
C LEU A 96 9.09 17.51 22.26
N LEU A 97 9.24 17.06 21.03
CA LEU A 97 10.54 17.06 20.31
C LEU A 97 10.54 17.81 18.97
N LYS A 98 9.55 18.63 18.73
CA LYS A 98 9.39 19.36 17.44
C LYS A 98 10.57 20.28 17.09
N THR A 99 11.33 20.75 18.07
CA THR A 99 12.48 21.63 17.86
C THR A 99 13.78 20.90 17.53
N GLN A 100 13.90 19.62 17.85
CA GLN A 100 15.14 18.86 17.71
C GLN A 100 15.17 17.94 16.49
N ILE A 101 14.02 17.52 16.01
CA ILE A 101 13.94 16.71 14.79
C ILE A 101 13.68 17.66 13.62
N PRO A 102 14.59 17.77 12.64
CA PRO A 102 14.46 18.69 11.53
C PRO A 102 13.21 18.41 10.71
N ILE A 103 12.59 19.50 10.25
CA ILE A 103 11.50 19.40 9.28
C ILE A 103 12.11 19.06 7.93
N ARG A 104 11.55 18.07 7.25
CA ARG A 104 11.92 17.79 5.88
C ARG A 104 11.39 18.89 4.96
N THR A 105 12.30 19.60 4.30
CA THR A 105 11.99 20.69 3.37
C THR A 105 12.23 20.29 1.92
N ASP A 106 12.91 19.16 1.69
CA ASP A 106 13.30 18.73 0.36
C ASP A 106 12.11 18.13 -0.40
N ASN A 107 12.09 18.37 -1.70
CA ASN A 107 11.20 17.68 -2.60
C ASN A 107 11.48 16.17 -2.54
N TRP A 108 10.43 15.36 -2.79
CA TRP A 108 10.46 13.91 -2.74
C TRP A 108 11.31 13.26 -3.87
N ASP A 109 12.39 13.91 -4.29
CA ASP A 109 13.32 13.42 -5.32
C ASP A 109 14.26 12.34 -4.75
N VAL A 110 13.65 11.32 -4.11
CA VAL A 110 14.36 10.15 -3.65
C VAL A 110 14.65 9.25 -4.85
N THR A 111 15.92 9.17 -5.25
CA THR A 111 16.37 8.42 -6.43
C THR A 111 16.74 6.98 -6.14
N ARG A 112 16.82 6.58 -4.86
CA ARG A 112 17.20 5.23 -4.40
C ARG A 112 16.39 4.83 -3.16
N PRO A 113 16.21 3.51 -2.90
CA PRO A 113 15.48 3.05 -1.72
C PRO A 113 16.25 3.35 -0.42
N GLY A 114 15.52 3.28 0.69
CA GLY A 114 16.05 3.45 2.04
C GLY A 114 15.49 4.64 2.82
N TRP A 115 14.71 5.51 2.19
CA TRP A 115 13.95 6.55 2.90
C TRP A 115 12.55 6.05 3.22
N ILE A 116 12.31 5.79 4.50
CA ILE A 116 11.02 5.27 5.00
C ILE A 116 10.18 6.42 5.55
N GLU A 117 8.93 6.46 5.13
CA GLU A 117 7.87 7.28 5.71
C GLU A 117 7.03 6.39 6.63
N ALA A 118 6.85 6.80 7.88
CA ALA A 118 6.11 6.03 8.88
C ALA A 118 4.88 6.79 9.39
N ASP A 119 3.80 6.03 9.63
CA ASP A 119 2.57 6.53 10.22
C ASP A 119 1.89 5.43 11.04
N SER A 120 0.95 5.80 11.90
CA SER A 120 0.24 4.87 12.78
C SER A 120 -1.27 4.92 12.58
N VAL A 121 -1.90 3.76 12.65
CA VAL A 121 -3.35 3.59 12.51
C VAL A 121 -3.92 3.00 13.79
N ALA A 122 -4.81 3.75 14.46
CA ALA A 122 -5.50 3.35 15.68
C ALA A 122 -6.59 2.32 15.39
N HIS A 123 -6.61 1.19 16.09
CA HIS A 123 -7.74 0.26 16.10
C HIS A 123 -8.61 0.50 17.33
N CYS A 124 -9.16 1.71 17.41
CA CYS A 124 -9.91 2.21 18.57
C CYS A 124 -11.44 2.08 18.43
N GLY A 125 -11.94 1.62 17.29
CA GLY A 125 -13.38 1.64 17.04
C GLY A 125 -13.95 3.07 17.06
N THR A 126 -14.95 3.28 17.89
CA THR A 126 -15.65 4.58 18.02
C THR A 126 -15.12 5.43 19.19
N SER A 127 -14.25 4.89 20.07
CA SER A 127 -13.71 5.59 21.25
C SER A 127 -12.18 5.52 21.29
N LEU A 128 -11.56 6.63 21.72
CA LEU A 128 -10.12 6.73 21.95
C LEU A 128 -9.74 6.43 23.43
N GLU A 129 -10.69 6.06 24.26
CA GLU A 129 -10.46 5.71 25.66
C GLU A 129 -9.81 4.34 25.81
N GLY A 130 -8.95 4.20 26.82
CA GLY A 130 -8.26 2.94 27.16
C GLY A 130 -7.19 2.55 26.16
N ASP A 131 -6.79 1.30 26.27
CA ASP A 131 -5.70 0.71 25.51
C ASP A 131 -6.24 -0.10 24.32
N PHE A 132 -5.54 -0.07 23.22
CA PHE A 132 -5.89 -0.80 22.00
C PHE A 132 -4.67 -0.96 21.10
N ILE A 133 -4.82 -1.81 20.08
CA ILE A 133 -3.77 -2.08 19.11
C ILE A 133 -3.62 -0.90 18.14
N TRP A 134 -2.39 -0.66 17.74
CA TRP A 134 -2.01 0.25 16.67
C TRP A 134 -1.28 -0.53 15.59
N SER A 135 -1.57 -0.23 14.33
CA SER A 135 -0.75 -0.69 13.22
C SER A 135 0.18 0.42 12.77
N VAL A 136 1.47 0.15 12.78
CA VAL A 136 2.49 1.07 12.29
C VAL A 136 2.82 0.66 10.86
N THR A 137 2.70 1.60 9.95
CA THR A 137 2.98 1.44 8.52
C THR A 137 4.31 2.11 8.20
N TYR A 138 5.19 1.40 7.52
CA TYR A 138 6.51 1.86 7.07
C TYR A 138 6.56 1.73 5.55
N THR A 139 6.72 2.84 4.83
CA THR A 139 6.70 2.84 3.37
C THR A 139 7.97 3.47 2.81
N ASP A 140 8.72 2.73 2.02
CA ASP A 140 9.86 3.28 1.28
C ASP A 140 9.36 4.24 0.18
N ILE A 141 9.85 5.46 0.24
CA ILE A 141 9.42 6.55 -0.65
C ILE A 141 9.78 6.24 -2.10
N PHE A 142 10.92 5.60 -2.33
CA PHE A 142 11.41 5.29 -3.67
C PHE A 142 10.61 4.17 -4.34
N SER A 143 10.52 3.00 -3.72
CA SER A 143 9.90 1.81 -4.32
C SER A 143 8.40 1.68 -4.02
N GLY A 144 7.95 2.27 -2.91
CA GLY A 144 6.64 2.01 -2.32
C GLY A 144 6.60 0.68 -1.55
N TRP A 145 7.75 0.06 -1.28
CA TRP A 145 7.84 -1.11 -0.40
C TRP A 145 7.24 -0.78 0.96
N THR A 146 6.33 -1.61 1.42
CA THR A 146 5.58 -1.33 2.65
C THR A 146 5.72 -2.49 3.61
N SER A 147 6.06 -2.17 4.86
CA SER A 147 6.07 -3.11 5.99
C SER A 147 5.13 -2.62 7.08
N LEU A 148 4.59 -3.54 7.86
CA LEU A 148 3.57 -3.28 8.87
C LEU A 148 3.91 -3.98 10.17
N ARG A 149 3.63 -3.32 11.30
CA ARG A 149 3.70 -3.97 12.63
C ARG A 149 2.51 -3.54 13.48
N ALA A 150 1.87 -4.52 14.10
CA ALA A 150 0.90 -4.29 15.16
C ALA A 150 1.64 -4.16 16.49
N VAL A 151 1.30 -3.13 17.25
CA VAL A 151 1.81 -2.90 18.61
C VAL A 151 0.64 -2.64 19.56
N PHE A 152 0.73 -3.14 20.79
CA PHE A 152 -0.25 -2.81 21.82
C PHE A 152 0.15 -1.47 22.43
N ASN A 153 -0.76 -0.53 22.40
CA ASN A 153 -0.49 0.87 22.67
C ASN A 153 0.60 1.47 21.73
N LYS A 154 0.74 2.76 21.73
CA LYS A 154 1.79 3.45 20.96
C LYS A 154 2.95 3.91 21.84
N GLY A 155 3.34 3.08 22.78
CA GLY A 155 4.48 3.36 23.66
C GLY A 155 5.79 3.38 22.88
N ALA A 156 6.70 4.30 23.25
CA ALA A 156 7.97 4.51 22.56
C ALA A 156 8.80 3.22 22.39
N ALA A 157 8.85 2.37 23.43
CA ALA A 157 9.59 1.10 23.38
C ALA A 157 9.00 0.13 22.34
N GLY A 158 7.68 0.04 22.25
CA GLY A 158 6.98 -0.78 21.25
C GLY A 158 7.26 -0.32 19.82
N ILE A 159 7.23 1.00 19.59
CA ILE A 159 7.55 1.59 18.27
C ILE A 159 9.01 1.34 17.89
N VAL A 160 9.97 1.50 18.81
CA VAL A 160 11.39 1.19 18.54
C VAL A 160 11.58 -0.29 18.22
N ALA A 161 10.94 -1.18 18.98
CA ALA A 161 11.01 -2.62 18.72
C ALA A 161 10.42 -2.98 17.35
N ALA A 162 9.28 -2.42 16.99
CA ALA A 162 8.66 -2.58 15.67
C ALA A 162 9.55 -2.05 14.55
N THR A 163 10.11 -0.85 14.71
CA THR A 163 11.05 -0.24 13.73
C THR A 163 12.29 -1.10 13.52
N ARG A 164 12.87 -1.65 14.60
CA ARG A 164 14.02 -2.55 14.53
C ARG A 164 13.70 -3.83 13.76
N GLN A 165 12.54 -4.43 14.00
CA GLN A 165 12.09 -5.62 13.27
C GLN A 165 11.89 -5.35 11.79
N VAL A 166 11.30 -4.20 11.46
CA VAL A 166 11.10 -3.78 10.06
C VAL A 166 12.45 -3.56 9.39
N GLU A 167 13.36 -2.79 10.00
CA GLU A 167 14.68 -2.53 9.44
C GLU A 167 15.43 -3.83 9.12
N ALA A 168 15.40 -4.80 10.04
CA ALA A 168 16.06 -6.11 9.84
C ALA A 168 15.45 -6.91 8.66
N ALA A 169 14.18 -6.67 8.30
CA ALA A 169 13.47 -7.36 7.23
C ALA A 169 13.52 -6.61 5.88
N LEU A 170 13.95 -5.35 5.86
CA LEU A 170 14.03 -4.57 4.61
C LEU A 170 15.00 -5.22 3.61
N PRO A 171 14.66 -5.25 2.32
CA PRO A 171 15.57 -5.75 1.28
C PRO A 171 16.68 -4.74 0.89
N PHE A 172 16.73 -3.59 1.54
CA PHE A 172 17.70 -2.52 1.31
C PHE A 172 18.08 -1.86 2.64
N GLU A 173 19.17 -1.11 2.64
CA GLU A 173 19.66 -0.43 3.83
C GLU A 173 18.80 0.81 4.16
N LEU A 174 18.49 1.01 5.44
CA LEU A 174 17.78 2.19 5.94
C LEU A 174 18.72 3.42 5.90
N ALA A 175 18.38 4.41 5.09
CA ALA A 175 19.12 5.67 4.94
C ALA A 175 18.45 6.85 5.65
N GLY A 176 17.14 6.84 5.74
CA GLY A 176 16.37 7.89 6.38
C GLY A 176 15.00 7.44 6.87
N PHE A 177 14.49 8.15 7.85
CA PHE A 177 13.20 7.90 8.45
C PHE A 177 12.45 9.23 8.60
N ASP A 178 11.28 9.30 8.02
CA ASP A 178 10.38 10.45 8.10
C ASP A 178 9.06 10.02 8.77
N CYS A 179 8.49 10.86 9.61
CA CYS A 179 7.25 10.55 10.28
C CYS A 179 6.35 11.79 10.41
N ASP A 180 5.13 11.57 10.82
CA ASP A 180 4.25 12.65 11.23
C ASP A 180 4.70 13.27 12.57
N ASN A 181 3.95 14.27 13.06
CA ASN A 181 4.21 14.91 14.34
C ASN A 181 3.62 14.15 15.54
N GLY A 182 3.34 12.85 15.40
CA GLY A 182 2.82 12.01 16.46
C GLY A 182 3.83 11.79 17.61
N SER A 183 3.36 11.75 18.85
CA SER A 183 4.22 11.57 20.04
C SER A 183 4.87 10.19 20.06
N GLU A 184 4.28 9.21 19.39
CA GLU A 184 4.79 7.85 19.23
C GLU A 184 6.12 7.80 18.47
N PHE A 185 6.32 8.70 17.51
CA PHE A 185 7.55 8.81 16.73
C PHE A 185 8.50 9.87 17.28
N LEU A 186 7.96 10.98 17.78
CA LEU A 186 8.74 12.08 18.33
C LEU A 186 9.14 11.81 19.79
N ASN A 187 10.04 10.84 19.99
CA ASN A 187 10.54 10.46 21.30
C ASN A 187 12.06 10.19 21.29
N TRP A 188 12.69 10.32 22.46
CA TRP A 188 14.13 10.14 22.63
C TRP A 188 14.63 8.73 22.33
N HIS A 189 13.82 7.71 22.49
CA HIS A 189 14.19 6.33 22.21
C HIS A 189 14.42 6.12 20.73
N LEU A 190 13.55 6.68 19.88
CA LEU A 190 13.66 6.58 18.43
C LEU A 190 14.81 7.46 17.91
N VAL A 191 14.98 8.67 18.46
CA VAL A 191 16.14 9.53 18.17
C VAL A 191 17.44 8.79 18.49
N GLY A 192 17.55 8.22 19.70
CA GLY A 192 18.73 7.43 20.12
C GLY A 192 18.96 6.22 19.23
N TYR A 193 17.90 5.52 18.82
CA TYR A 193 18.00 4.38 17.90
C TYR A 193 18.63 4.76 16.56
N PHE A 194 18.29 5.91 15.99
CA PHE A 194 18.81 6.34 14.69
C PHE A 194 20.16 7.05 14.78
N GLN A 195 20.48 7.71 15.88
CA GLN A 195 21.71 8.49 16.03
C GLN A 195 22.86 7.71 16.67
N ASN A 196 22.58 6.79 17.62
CA ASN A 196 23.59 6.04 18.38
C ASN A 196 23.98 4.74 17.64
N ARG A 197 24.46 4.88 16.39
CA ARG A 197 24.85 3.77 15.53
C ARG A 197 26.00 4.21 14.58
N PRO A 198 26.87 3.26 14.13
CA PRO A 198 28.01 3.61 13.26
C PRO A 198 27.60 4.36 12.01
N LYS A 199 26.52 3.93 11.35
CA LYS A 199 25.93 4.62 10.21
C LYS A 199 24.63 5.29 10.65
N ARG A 200 24.67 6.59 10.80
CA ARG A 200 23.50 7.39 11.20
C ARG A 200 22.41 7.32 10.14
N VAL A 201 21.17 7.21 10.58
CA VAL A 201 19.97 7.31 9.75
C VAL A 201 19.45 8.74 9.84
N GLY A 202 19.14 9.34 8.69
CA GLY A 202 18.50 10.65 8.66
C GLY A 202 17.12 10.57 9.32
N PHE A 203 16.90 11.35 10.37
CA PHE A 203 15.60 11.39 11.03
C PHE A 203 14.95 12.74 10.83
N THR A 204 13.79 12.76 10.17
CA THR A 204 13.03 13.96 9.82
C THR A 204 11.57 13.83 10.24
N ARG A 205 10.86 14.92 10.19
CA ARG A 205 9.41 14.98 10.41
C ARG A 205 8.72 15.85 9.37
N SER A 206 7.45 15.57 9.11
CA SER A 206 6.61 16.37 8.24
C SER A 206 6.32 17.77 8.81
N ARG A 207 6.03 18.71 7.92
CA ARG A 207 5.60 20.07 8.33
C ARG A 207 4.23 20.01 9.01
N PRO A 208 4.04 20.73 10.11
CA PRO A 208 2.73 20.83 10.74
C PRO A 208 1.68 21.35 9.75
N TYR A 209 0.51 20.71 9.73
CA TYR A 209 -0.65 21.08 8.88
C TYR A 209 -0.44 20.95 7.36
N HIS A 210 0.66 20.37 6.89
CA HIS A 210 0.90 20.09 5.48
C HIS A 210 0.56 18.62 5.14
N LYS A 211 -0.72 18.35 4.87
CA LYS A 211 -1.25 17.00 4.55
C LYS A 211 -0.57 16.29 3.37
N ASN A 212 0.14 17.02 2.52
CA ASN A 212 0.81 16.43 1.36
C ASN A 212 2.19 15.83 1.71
N ASP A 213 2.73 16.11 2.90
CA ASP A 213 4.08 15.68 3.27
C ASP A 213 4.14 14.17 3.60
N ASN A 214 3.02 13.57 4.06
CA ASN A 214 2.89 12.13 4.38
C ASN A 214 2.04 11.37 3.33
N GLY A 215 2.00 11.86 2.11
CA GLY A 215 1.09 11.33 1.08
C GLY A 215 1.40 9.89 0.62
N HIS A 216 2.61 9.40 0.84
CA HIS A 216 2.99 8.03 0.47
C HIS A 216 2.42 7.02 1.48
N VAL A 217 2.52 7.30 2.77
CA VAL A 217 2.06 6.39 3.83
C VAL A 217 0.55 6.51 4.10
N GLU A 218 -0.05 7.71 4.01
CA GLU A 218 -1.50 7.88 4.23
C GLU A 218 -2.35 6.99 3.31
N GLN A 219 -1.98 6.89 2.03
CA GLN A 219 -2.66 6.00 1.10
C GLN A 219 -2.50 4.53 1.50
N LYS A 220 -1.35 4.16 2.07
CA LYS A 220 -1.06 2.80 2.53
C LYS A 220 -1.88 2.43 3.76
N ASN A 221 -2.14 3.36 4.66
CA ASN A 221 -3.00 3.14 5.82
C ASN A 221 -4.41 2.64 5.43
N TRP A 222 -4.95 3.17 4.35
CA TRP A 222 -6.20 2.65 3.82
C TRP A 222 -6.03 1.25 3.21
N THR A 223 -5.14 1.11 2.24
CA THR A 223 -5.01 -0.12 1.43
C THR A 223 -4.37 -1.28 2.19
N HIS A 224 -3.50 -1.01 3.17
CA HIS A 224 -2.73 -2.03 3.86
C HIS A 224 -3.23 -2.32 5.28
N VAL A 225 -3.94 -1.39 5.91
CA VAL A 225 -4.45 -1.57 7.27
C VAL A 225 -5.97 -1.66 7.29
N ARG A 226 -6.66 -0.63 6.79
CA ARG A 226 -8.12 -0.57 6.90
C ARG A 226 -8.86 -1.58 6.04
N GLN A 227 -8.34 -1.92 4.88
CA GLN A 227 -8.94 -2.97 4.04
C GLN A 227 -8.82 -4.36 4.67
N LEU A 228 -7.75 -4.63 5.42
CA LEU A 228 -7.53 -5.91 6.09
C LEU A 228 -8.25 -5.99 7.44
N LEU A 229 -8.00 -5.03 8.34
CA LEU A 229 -8.46 -5.09 9.74
C LEU A 229 -9.74 -4.27 10.00
N GLY A 230 -10.18 -3.47 9.02
CA GLY A 230 -11.39 -2.66 9.20
C GLY A 230 -11.21 -1.50 10.19
N TYR A 231 -12.33 -1.17 10.85
CA TYR A 231 -12.44 -0.07 11.82
C TYR A 231 -12.83 -0.54 13.22
N GLU A 232 -12.86 -1.84 13.42
CA GLU A 232 -13.22 -2.44 14.69
C GLU A 232 -12.22 -2.08 15.79
N ARG A 233 -12.67 -2.17 17.04
CA ARG A 233 -11.82 -1.98 18.21
C ARG A 233 -11.07 -3.29 18.50
N LEU A 234 -9.75 -3.20 18.59
CA LEU A 234 -8.86 -4.32 18.93
C LEU A 234 -8.15 -3.99 20.24
N GLU A 235 -8.65 -4.50 21.36
CA GLU A 235 -8.13 -4.17 22.70
C GLU A 235 -7.41 -5.33 23.37
N ASP A 236 -7.42 -6.51 22.78
CA ASP A 236 -6.69 -7.66 23.30
C ASP A 236 -5.22 -7.64 22.83
N PRO A 237 -4.23 -7.52 23.75
CA PRO A 237 -2.81 -7.50 23.39
C PRO A 237 -2.35 -8.80 22.72
N GLU A 238 -3.01 -9.94 22.96
CA GLU A 238 -2.64 -11.22 22.37
C GLU A 238 -2.85 -11.24 20.84
N LEU A 239 -3.73 -10.39 20.31
CA LEU A 239 -3.94 -10.24 18.87
C LEU A 239 -2.75 -9.63 18.15
N CYS A 240 -1.81 -8.97 18.83
CA CYS A 240 -0.61 -8.42 18.19
C CYS A 240 0.22 -9.50 17.47
N ALA A 241 0.38 -10.66 18.07
CA ALA A 241 1.20 -11.73 17.50
C ALA A 241 0.59 -12.31 16.22
N PRO A 242 -0.67 -12.76 16.18
CA PRO A 242 -1.29 -13.26 14.94
C PRO A 242 -1.42 -12.17 13.85
N ILE A 243 -1.72 -10.92 14.21
CA ILE A 243 -1.75 -9.82 13.26
C ILE A 243 -0.36 -9.61 12.62
N ASN A 244 0.70 -9.63 13.42
CA ASN A 244 2.07 -9.52 12.92
C ASN A 244 2.48 -10.69 12.04
N THR A 245 1.98 -11.89 12.30
CA THR A 245 2.18 -13.06 11.42
C THR A 245 1.49 -12.84 10.07
N ILE A 246 0.21 -12.43 10.07
CA ILE A 246 -0.52 -12.10 8.84
C ILE A 246 0.20 -11.00 8.05
N TYR A 247 0.64 -9.94 8.72
CA TYR A 247 1.38 -8.86 8.06
C TYR A 247 2.63 -9.37 7.36
N ARG A 248 3.52 -10.07 8.07
CA ARG A 248 4.83 -10.49 7.55
C ARG A 248 4.74 -11.60 6.50
N GLU A 249 3.87 -12.58 6.72
CA GLU A 249 3.89 -13.82 5.95
C GLU A 249 2.93 -13.81 4.76
N LEU A 250 1.89 -12.98 4.82
CA LEU A 250 0.84 -12.96 3.80
C LEU A 250 0.68 -11.58 3.17
N TRP A 251 0.46 -10.56 3.97
CA TRP A 251 -0.01 -9.25 3.49
C TRP A 251 1.11 -8.40 2.88
N GLU A 252 2.27 -8.32 3.53
CA GLU A 252 3.45 -7.63 2.98
C GLU A 252 3.95 -8.29 1.70
N PRO A 253 4.10 -9.63 1.61
CA PRO A 253 4.43 -10.31 0.36
C PRO A 253 3.42 -10.04 -0.74
N LEU A 254 2.12 -10.17 -0.47
CA LEU A 254 1.07 -9.88 -1.44
C LEU A 254 1.22 -8.48 -2.05
N HIS A 255 1.34 -7.46 -1.21
CA HIS A 255 1.41 -6.08 -1.69
C HIS A 255 2.74 -5.71 -2.34
N ASN A 256 3.86 -6.21 -1.81
CA ASN A 256 5.18 -5.85 -2.31
C ASN A 256 5.55 -6.57 -3.60
N TYR A 257 5.06 -7.79 -3.80
CA TYR A 257 5.42 -8.60 -4.97
C TYR A 257 4.32 -8.66 -6.04
N PHE A 258 3.04 -8.49 -5.67
CA PHE A 258 1.92 -8.81 -6.56
C PHE A 258 0.94 -7.66 -6.78
N CYS A 259 1.00 -6.57 -5.99
CA CYS A 259 0.08 -5.44 -6.11
C CYS A 259 0.78 -4.19 -6.68
N PRO A 260 0.63 -3.89 -7.99
CA PRO A 260 1.25 -2.71 -8.59
C PRO A 260 0.63 -1.40 -8.11
N SER A 261 1.46 -0.38 -8.00
CA SER A 261 1.07 0.99 -7.67
C SER A 261 1.66 1.98 -8.67
N ALA A 262 0.95 3.07 -8.94
CA ALA A 262 1.44 4.15 -9.79
C ALA A 262 1.96 5.30 -8.92
N LYS A 263 3.15 5.80 -9.22
CA LYS A 263 3.76 6.96 -8.55
C LYS A 263 3.51 8.25 -9.31
N LEU A 264 3.31 9.33 -8.59
CA LEU A 264 3.18 10.66 -9.15
C LEU A 264 4.53 11.12 -9.70
N ILE A 265 4.59 11.40 -11.02
CA ILE A 265 5.79 11.93 -11.69
C ILE A 265 5.76 13.46 -11.72
N SER A 266 4.62 14.05 -12.08
CA SER A 266 4.47 15.50 -12.11
C SER A 266 3.08 15.95 -11.67
N LYS A 267 3.03 17.19 -11.16
CA LYS A 267 1.81 17.87 -10.72
C LYS A 267 1.86 19.31 -11.20
N ASP A 268 1.25 19.54 -12.34
CA ASP A 268 1.25 20.85 -13.00
C ASP A 268 -0.07 21.57 -12.74
N ARG A 269 0.02 22.83 -12.30
CA ARG A 269 -1.15 23.67 -12.04
C ARG A 269 -1.37 24.64 -13.18
N HIS A 270 -2.53 24.56 -13.82
CA HIS A 270 -2.99 25.48 -14.86
C HIS A 270 -4.25 26.20 -14.35
N GLY A 271 -4.08 27.36 -13.76
CA GLY A 271 -5.17 28.12 -13.11
C GLY A 271 -5.79 27.31 -11.96
N ALA A 272 -7.10 27.05 -12.02
CA ALA A 272 -7.82 26.24 -11.05
C ALA A 272 -7.66 24.72 -11.25
N LYS A 273 -7.16 24.26 -12.40
CA LYS A 273 -7.01 22.83 -12.72
C LYS A 273 -5.63 22.31 -12.36
N ILE A 274 -5.59 21.12 -11.76
CA ILE A 274 -4.34 20.41 -11.45
C ILE A 274 -4.27 19.17 -12.34
N LYS A 275 -3.24 19.11 -13.19
CA LYS A 275 -2.89 17.93 -14.00
C LYS A 275 -1.86 17.10 -13.25
N ARG A 276 -2.17 15.83 -13.00
CA ARG A 276 -1.27 14.86 -12.38
C ARG A 276 -0.87 13.82 -13.42
N ARG A 277 0.42 13.57 -13.54
CA ARG A 277 0.98 12.52 -14.36
C ARG A 277 1.60 11.46 -13.46
N HIS A 278 1.26 10.21 -13.69
CA HIS A 278 1.78 9.07 -12.95
C HIS A 278 2.62 8.20 -13.89
N ASP A 279 3.55 7.44 -13.32
CA ASP A 279 4.27 6.38 -14.04
C ASP A 279 3.33 5.20 -14.40
N ALA A 280 3.85 4.27 -15.19
CA ALA A 280 3.19 2.98 -15.37
C ALA A 280 3.14 2.24 -14.03
N PRO A 281 2.00 1.59 -13.70
CA PRO A 281 1.89 0.83 -12.47
C PRO A 281 2.93 -0.29 -12.42
N GLN A 282 3.68 -0.37 -11.32
CA GLN A 282 4.69 -1.40 -11.04
C GLN A 282 4.57 -1.86 -9.60
N THR A 283 4.95 -3.11 -9.33
CA THR A 283 5.05 -3.56 -7.94
C THR A 283 6.25 -2.92 -7.25
N PRO A 284 6.26 -2.76 -5.91
CA PRO A 284 7.45 -2.35 -5.18
C PRO A 284 8.68 -3.21 -5.51
N CYS A 285 8.51 -4.52 -5.66
CA CYS A 285 9.56 -5.45 -6.06
C CYS A 285 10.12 -5.13 -7.44
N ASP A 286 9.27 -4.87 -8.45
CA ASP A 286 9.71 -4.51 -9.80
C ASP A 286 10.55 -3.23 -9.79
N ARG A 287 10.14 -2.23 -9.01
CA ARG A 287 10.89 -0.97 -8.87
C ARG A 287 12.28 -1.19 -8.27
N LEU A 288 12.42 -2.12 -7.33
CA LEU A 288 13.71 -2.49 -6.75
C LEU A 288 14.57 -3.27 -7.75
N LEU A 289 13.98 -4.26 -8.43
CA LEU A 289 14.68 -5.08 -9.42
C LEU A 289 15.20 -4.29 -10.62
N ALA A 290 14.48 -3.24 -11.02
CA ALA A 290 14.83 -2.37 -12.15
C ALA A 290 15.99 -1.41 -11.86
N ARG A 291 16.52 -1.34 -10.63
CA ARG A 291 17.57 -0.38 -10.25
C ARG A 291 18.94 -1.04 -10.08
N ASP A 292 19.94 -0.45 -10.72
CA ASP A 292 21.35 -0.91 -10.60
C ASP A 292 21.93 -0.65 -9.21
N ALA A 293 21.41 0.35 -8.49
CA ALA A 293 21.80 0.66 -7.12
C ALA A 293 21.46 -0.44 -6.10
N ILE A 294 20.62 -1.42 -6.45
CA ILE A 294 20.34 -2.59 -5.63
C ILE A 294 21.36 -3.67 -5.97
N ASP A 295 22.05 -4.16 -4.95
CA ASP A 295 23.07 -5.19 -5.11
C ASP A 295 22.51 -6.51 -5.67
N PRO A 296 23.33 -7.28 -6.42
CA PRO A 296 22.88 -8.51 -7.05
C PRO A 296 22.38 -9.58 -6.08
N ALA A 297 22.92 -9.64 -4.86
CA ALA A 297 22.51 -10.62 -3.86
C ALA A 297 21.09 -10.30 -3.34
N THR A 298 20.78 -9.03 -3.11
CA THR A 298 19.42 -8.58 -2.79
C THR A 298 18.46 -8.87 -3.92
N LYS A 299 18.81 -8.57 -5.18
CA LYS A 299 17.99 -8.93 -6.35
C LYS A 299 17.76 -10.44 -6.45
N ALA A 300 18.76 -11.25 -6.17
CA ALA A 300 18.64 -12.72 -6.17
C ALA A 300 17.66 -13.21 -5.09
N ARG A 301 17.61 -12.57 -3.92
CA ARG A 301 16.66 -12.91 -2.85
C ARG A 301 15.21 -12.50 -3.16
N LEU A 302 15.03 -11.37 -3.86
CA LEU A 302 13.69 -10.87 -4.22
C LEU A 302 13.00 -11.70 -5.31
N ARG A 303 13.74 -12.30 -6.24
CA ARG A 303 13.21 -13.07 -7.37
C ARG A 303 12.48 -14.36 -7.00
N PRO A 304 13.01 -15.24 -6.14
CA PRO A 304 12.35 -16.50 -5.79
C PRO A 304 11.02 -16.33 -5.08
N THR A 305 10.90 -15.37 -4.19
CA THR A 305 9.63 -15.08 -3.47
C THR A 305 8.48 -14.74 -4.42
N ARG A 306 8.80 -14.21 -5.60
CA ARG A 306 7.80 -13.90 -6.63
C ARG A 306 7.38 -15.14 -7.43
N ALA A 307 8.24 -16.15 -7.52
CA ALA A 307 7.98 -17.37 -8.28
C ALA A 307 7.24 -18.44 -7.48
N ALA A 308 7.29 -18.38 -6.15
CA ALA A 308 6.58 -19.25 -5.23
C ALA A 308 5.10 -18.89 -5.11
#